data_bbdda76d9aaaccad5792fde65de7eb92
#
_entry.id   bbdda76d9aaaccad5792fde65de7eb92
#
_cell.length_a   1.000
_cell.length_b   1.000
_cell.length_c   1.000
_cell.angle_alpha   90.00
_cell.angle_beta   90.00
_cell.angle_gamma   90.00
#
_symmetry.space_group_name_H-M   'P 1'
#
loop_
_entity.id
_entity.type
_entity.pdbx_description
1 polymer ?
#
loop_
_entity_poly.entity_id
_entity_poly.type
_entity_poly.pdbx_seq_one_letter_code
_entity_poly.pdbx_strand_id
1 'polypeptide(L)'
;KHQITVFTGVSGSGKSSLVLDTLAAQSRRELNDTFPSFVQQYIPKYGRPHVERIENLPAAIVINQKKPAPNQRSTVGTYTDTYALLRLLFSRVGQPFVGYSDSFSFNHPQGCCLRCNGLGEVTDLDVHKLVDFDKCLNDDGVIHYVAFEPGQWRWIRYANSGLFDLNKKIKDYSEEELELFLYSPQIRLKNPPEGWPKTAKYEGLVHRMYRSVLNSEEGKLHRELLDPITSHGVCPECNGARLNQKVLSCKIDGKNIADVIKLPLSELRAWIDQIEDPLAKDIQDTLHTKLSALIDIGLGYLR
;
A
#
# COMPACT_ATOMS: atom_id res chain seq x y z
N LYS A 1 -10.96 18.27 39.62
CA LYS A 1 -10.22 16.99 39.46
C LYS A 1 -11.13 15.85 39.92
N HIS A 2 -11.07 14.70 39.25
CA HIS A 2 -11.86 13.50 39.55
C HIS A 2 -13.39 13.67 39.41
N GLN A 3 -13.85 14.48 38.48
CA GLN A 3 -15.27 14.68 38.17
C GLN A 3 -15.52 14.40 36.68
N ILE A 4 -16.68 13.84 36.36
CA ILE A 4 -17.18 13.70 35.00
C ILE A 4 -18.02 14.92 34.70
N THR A 5 -17.66 15.69 33.69
CA THR A 5 -18.41 16.85 33.21
C THR A 5 -19.03 16.54 31.85
N VAL A 6 -20.33 16.65 31.71
CA VAL A 6 -21.08 16.40 30.48
C VAL A 6 -21.55 17.71 29.87
N PHE A 7 -21.19 17.97 28.62
CA PHE A 7 -21.64 19.13 27.86
C PHE A 7 -22.81 18.74 26.95
N THR A 8 -24.01 19.24 27.25
CA THR A 8 -25.22 18.94 26.48
C THR A 8 -25.74 20.18 25.78
N GLY A 9 -26.54 20.01 24.75
CA GLY A 9 -27.15 21.10 23.99
C GLY A 9 -27.46 20.70 22.55
N VAL A 10 -28.21 21.50 21.82
CA VAL A 10 -28.57 21.27 20.42
C VAL A 10 -27.36 21.30 19.51
N SER A 11 -27.51 20.71 18.31
CA SER A 11 -26.45 20.76 17.28
C SER A 11 -26.13 22.22 16.93
N GLY A 12 -24.85 22.57 16.79
CA GLY A 12 -24.40 23.93 16.49
C GLY A 12 -24.29 24.87 17.71
N SER A 13 -24.58 24.41 18.93
CA SER A 13 -24.51 25.26 20.15
C SER A 13 -23.09 25.51 20.68
N GLY A 14 -22.05 25.18 19.95
CA GLY A 14 -20.65 25.45 20.33
C GLY A 14 -20.03 24.48 21.33
N LYS A 15 -20.67 23.35 21.66
CA LYS A 15 -20.12 22.36 22.62
C LYS A 15 -18.72 21.90 22.24
N SER A 16 -18.54 21.46 20.99
CA SER A 16 -17.25 20.99 20.48
C SER A 16 -16.22 22.12 20.42
N SER A 17 -16.62 23.30 20.01
CA SER A 17 -15.73 24.47 19.97
C SER A 17 -15.24 24.86 21.37
N LEU A 18 -16.11 24.82 22.38
CA LEU A 18 -15.68 25.08 23.75
C LEU A 18 -14.70 24.02 24.25
N VAL A 19 -15.04 22.73 24.08
CA VAL A 19 -14.24 21.65 24.67
C VAL A 19 -12.97 21.38 23.87
N LEU A 20 -13.05 21.31 22.54
CA LEU A 20 -11.91 20.89 21.67
C LEU A 20 -11.10 22.10 21.21
N ASP A 21 -11.76 23.12 20.64
CA ASP A 21 -11.08 24.25 20.00
C ASP A 21 -10.63 25.31 21.04
N THR A 22 -11.20 25.30 22.23
CA THR A 22 -10.82 26.22 23.31
C THR A 22 -10.04 25.54 24.42
N LEU A 23 -10.68 24.69 25.23
CA LEU A 23 -10.04 24.11 26.42
C LEU A 23 -8.90 23.15 26.05
N ALA A 24 -9.17 22.19 25.14
CA ALA A 24 -8.14 21.21 24.75
C ALA A 24 -7.02 21.87 23.93
N ALA A 25 -7.32 22.84 23.08
CA ALA A 25 -6.32 23.56 22.30
C ALA A 25 -5.38 24.39 23.22
N GLN A 26 -5.94 25.09 24.22
CA GLN A 26 -5.12 25.85 25.17
C GLN A 26 -4.25 24.92 26.03
N SER A 27 -4.81 23.81 26.54
CA SER A 27 -4.05 22.83 27.32
C SER A 27 -2.86 22.26 26.53
N ARG A 28 -3.07 21.93 25.25
CA ARG A 28 -2.00 21.44 24.39
C ARG A 28 -0.95 22.48 24.09
N ARG A 29 -1.35 23.75 23.95
CA ARG A 29 -0.39 24.86 23.81
C ARG A 29 0.48 24.99 25.04
N GLU A 30 -0.10 25.06 26.22
CA GLU A 30 0.64 25.16 27.48
C GLU A 30 1.60 23.96 27.67
N LEU A 31 1.16 22.74 27.30
CA LEU A 31 2.02 21.56 27.29
C LEU A 31 3.16 21.71 26.28
N ASN A 32 2.87 22.16 25.05
CA ASN A 32 3.87 22.34 24.00
C ASN A 32 4.95 23.36 24.42
N ASP A 33 4.56 24.42 25.13
CA ASP A 33 5.47 25.46 25.61
C ASP A 33 6.46 24.94 26.69
N THR A 34 6.18 23.77 27.30
CA THR A 34 7.11 23.11 28.23
C THR A 34 8.23 22.32 27.54
N PHE A 35 8.11 22.04 26.26
CA PHE A 35 9.15 21.31 25.51
C PHE A 35 10.29 22.22 25.03
N PRO A 36 11.50 21.68 24.85
CA PRO A 36 12.60 22.42 24.24
C PRO A 36 12.24 22.91 22.82
N SER A 37 12.78 24.06 22.43
CA SER A 37 12.47 24.72 21.15
C SER A 37 12.69 23.81 19.95
N PHE A 38 13.68 22.90 19.99
CA PHE A 38 13.90 21.90 18.95
C PHE A 38 12.68 20.96 18.79
N VAL A 39 12.12 20.49 19.90
CA VAL A 39 10.94 19.59 19.89
C VAL A 39 9.70 20.34 19.40
N GLN A 40 9.53 21.60 19.79
CA GLN A 40 8.40 22.43 19.38
C GLN A 40 8.29 22.63 17.87
N GLN A 41 9.39 22.44 17.11
CA GLN A 41 9.35 22.53 15.64
C GLN A 41 8.66 21.33 14.98
N TYR A 42 8.63 20.17 15.63
CA TYR A 42 8.10 18.92 15.10
C TYR A 42 6.72 18.55 15.63
N ILE A 43 6.22 19.23 16.66
CA ILE A 43 4.90 18.98 17.22
C ILE A 43 3.83 19.88 16.59
N PRO A 44 2.56 19.43 16.53
CA PRO A 44 1.47 20.23 15.99
C PRO A 44 1.32 21.55 16.71
N LYS A 45 1.18 22.63 15.94
CA LYS A 45 0.89 23.97 16.48
C LYS A 45 -0.61 24.17 16.58
N TYR A 46 -1.07 24.61 17.73
CA TYR A 46 -2.47 24.93 17.98
C TYR A 46 -2.67 26.45 18.00
N GLY A 47 -3.75 26.92 17.36
CA GLY A 47 -4.13 28.32 17.40
C GLY A 47 -4.41 28.80 18.83
N ARG A 48 -4.18 30.08 19.09
CA ARG A 48 -4.54 30.68 20.37
C ARG A 48 -6.08 30.86 20.39
N PRO A 49 -6.81 30.26 21.34
CA PRO A 49 -8.24 30.49 21.45
C PRO A 49 -8.52 31.93 21.88
N HIS A 50 -9.64 32.48 21.39
CA HIS A 50 -10.14 33.82 21.80
C HIS A 50 -10.84 33.71 23.14
N VAL A 51 -10.07 33.82 24.22
CA VAL A 51 -10.56 33.79 25.60
C VAL A 51 -9.85 34.86 26.42
N GLU A 52 -10.54 35.45 27.39
CA GLU A 52 -9.94 36.43 28.29
C GLU A 52 -8.94 35.75 29.24
N ARG A 53 -9.35 34.63 29.86
CA ARG A 53 -8.52 33.91 30.84
C ARG A 53 -8.95 32.45 30.99
N ILE A 54 -8.01 31.54 31.09
CA ILE A 54 -8.21 30.13 31.50
C ILE A 54 -7.17 29.84 32.59
N GLU A 55 -7.62 29.32 33.71
CA GLU A 55 -6.74 28.98 34.84
C GLU A 55 -6.91 27.53 35.26
N ASN A 56 -5.83 26.97 35.89
CA ASN A 56 -5.81 25.62 36.44
C ASN A 56 -6.17 24.52 35.39
N LEU A 57 -5.75 24.71 34.15
CA LEU A 57 -6.01 23.79 33.07
C LEU A 57 -5.00 22.64 33.15
N PRO A 58 -5.41 21.37 33.38
CA PRO A 58 -4.52 20.23 33.36
C PRO A 58 -4.19 19.84 31.92
N ALA A 59 -3.14 19.03 31.74
CA ALA A 59 -2.85 18.44 30.45
C ALA A 59 -4.06 17.63 29.93
N ALA A 60 -4.51 17.98 28.72
CA ALA A 60 -5.70 17.37 28.12
C ALA A 60 -5.33 16.26 27.14
N ILE A 61 -5.91 15.08 27.34
CA ILE A 61 -5.89 13.99 26.36
C ILE A 61 -7.22 14.01 25.63
N VAL A 62 -7.17 14.27 24.31
CA VAL A 62 -8.37 14.31 23.48
C VAL A 62 -8.56 12.98 22.78
N ILE A 63 -9.69 12.33 23.07
CA ILE A 63 -10.14 11.13 22.34
C ILE A 63 -11.32 11.55 21.48
N ASN A 64 -11.19 11.41 20.17
CA ASN A 64 -12.24 11.73 19.23
C ASN A 64 -12.56 10.52 18.34
N GLN A 65 -13.71 10.57 17.66
CA GLN A 65 -14.18 9.52 16.75
C GLN A 65 -13.65 9.67 15.32
N LYS A 66 -12.57 10.45 15.11
CA LYS A 66 -11.98 10.56 13.77
C LYS A 66 -11.45 9.21 13.33
N LYS A 67 -11.96 8.73 12.21
CA LYS A 67 -11.41 7.54 11.55
C LYS A 67 -9.96 7.82 11.14
N PRO A 68 -9.04 6.89 11.31
CA PRO A 68 -7.70 7.00 10.72
C PRO A 68 -7.82 7.29 9.22
N ALA A 69 -6.94 8.15 8.70
CA ALA A 69 -6.88 8.38 7.26
C ALA A 69 -6.62 7.04 6.54
N PRO A 70 -7.31 6.76 5.42
CA PRO A 70 -7.06 5.55 4.65
C PRO A 70 -5.59 5.46 4.25
N ASN A 71 -4.91 4.40 4.66
CA ASN A 71 -3.53 4.13 4.31
C ASN A 71 -3.37 2.64 4.04
N GLN A 72 -3.02 2.29 2.80
CA GLN A 72 -2.82 0.89 2.37
C GLN A 72 -1.74 0.15 3.17
N ARG A 73 -0.84 0.88 3.84
CA ARG A 73 0.22 0.32 4.69
C ARG A 73 -0.16 0.24 6.17
N SER A 74 -1.33 0.75 6.55
CA SER A 74 -1.82 0.69 7.93
C SER A 74 -2.66 -0.56 8.14
N THR A 75 -2.38 -1.27 9.22
CA THR A 75 -3.11 -2.47 9.67
C THR A 75 -3.46 -2.34 11.14
N VAL A 76 -4.36 -3.19 11.65
CA VAL A 76 -4.65 -3.26 13.09
C VAL A 76 -3.34 -3.42 13.88
N GLY A 77 -2.47 -4.33 13.45
CA GLY A 77 -1.20 -4.59 14.12
C GLY A 77 -0.24 -3.40 14.14
N THR A 78 -0.18 -2.60 13.05
CA THR A 78 0.67 -1.39 13.02
C THR A 78 0.08 -0.25 13.83
N TYR A 79 -1.23 -0.16 13.91
CA TYR A 79 -1.92 0.90 14.65
C TYR A 79 -1.87 0.68 16.17
N THR A 80 -1.83 -0.57 16.60
CA THR A 80 -1.78 -0.98 18.02
C THR A 80 -0.37 -1.29 18.52
N ASP A 81 0.65 -1.18 17.67
CA ASP A 81 2.04 -1.62 17.90
C ASP A 81 2.21 -3.12 18.17
N THR A 82 1.17 -3.93 18.01
CA THR A 82 1.28 -5.38 18.18
C THR A 82 2.14 -6.01 17.11
N TYR A 83 2.10 -5.48 15.87
CA TYR A 83 2.96 -5.96 14.79
C TYR A 83 4.45 -5.77 15.06
N ALA A 84 4.84 -4.69 15.73
CA ALA A 84 6.25 -4.46 16.11
C ALA A 84 6.75 -5.54 17.07
N LEU A 85 5.91 -5.93 18.03
CA LEU A 85 6.22 -7.00 18.98
C LEU A 85 6.24 -8.38 18.31
N LEU A 86 5.32 -8.65 17.37
CA LEU A 86 5.35 -9.90 16.58
C LEU A 86 6.62 -10.00 15.73
N ARG A 87 7.05 -8.92 15.08
CA ARG A 87 8.33 -8.88 14.35
C ARG A 87 9.52 -9.19 15.27
N LEU A 88 9.51 -8.62 16.48
CA LEU A 88 10.54 -8.92 17.46
C LEU A 88 10.51 -10.38 17.89
N LEU A 89 9.33 -10.95 18.17
CA LEU A 89 9.13 -12.35 18.52
C LEU A 89 9.71 -13.27 17.44
N PHE A 90 9.30 -13.10 16.17
CA PHE A 90 9.83 -13.92 15.07
C PHE A 90 11.34 -13.78 14.89
N SER A 91 11.90 -12.60 15.14
CA SER A 91 13.34 -12.39 15.06
C SER A 91 14.15 -13.07 16.19
N ARG A 92 13.49 -13.45 17.29
CA ARG A 92 14.14 -14.08 18.45
C ARG A 92 14.02 -15.58 18.46
N VAL A 93 12.80 -16.09 18.18
CA VAL A 93 12.51 -17.53 18.33
C VAL A 93 12.15 -18.21 17.00
N GLY A 94 11.90 -17.45 15.93
CA GLY A 94 11.54 -18.02 14.63
C GLY A 94 12.70 -18.76 13.96
N GLN A 95 12.40 -19.88 13.31
CA GLN A 95 13.36 -20.72 12.60
C GLN A 95 12.94 -20.92 11.13
N PRO A 96 13.89 -20.91 10.17
CA PRO A 96 15.31 -20.53 10.33
C PRO A 96 15.46 -19.04 10.63
N PHE A 97 16.58 -18.63 11.23
CA PHE A 97 16.89 -17.22 11.41
C PHE A 97 17.07 -16.51 10.07
N VAL A 98 16.30 -15.47 9.81
CA VAL A 98 16.32 -14.72 8.54
C VAL A 98 16.73 -13.26 8.70
N GLY A 99 16.89 -12.80 9.92
CA GLY A 99 17.31 -11.43 10.25
C GLY A 99 16.59 -10.89 11.50
N TYR A 100 16.90 -9.64 11.82
CA TYR A 100 16.29 -8.93 12.95
C TYR A 100 14.89 -8.43 12.62
N SER A 101 14.23 -7.77 13.58
CA SER A 101 12.82 -7.33 13.50
C SER A 101 12.48 -6.54 12.21
N ASP A 102 13.43 -5.77 11.68
CA ASP A 102 13.22 -5.00 10.44
C ASP A 102 13.07 -5.90 9.20
N SER A 103 13.71 -7.08 9.22
CA SER A 103 13.53 -8.08 8.16
C SER A 103 12.10 -8.62 8.09
N PHE A 104 11.32 -8.52 9.15
CA PHE A 104 9.92 -8.94 9.20
C PHE A 104 8.94 -7.79 8.91
N SER A 105 9.42 -6.63 8.50
CA SER A 105 8.58 -5.49 8.18
C SER A 105 8.25 -5.44 6.69
N PHE A 106 6.96 -5.44 6.35
CA PHE A 106 6.52 -5.20 4.97
C PHE A 106 6.73 -3.75 4.50
N ASN A 107 7.14 -2.85 5.39
CA ASN A 107 7.49 -1.47 5.08
C ASN A 107 9.02 -1.27 4.96
N HIS A 108 9.82 -2.30 5.21
CA HIS A 108 11.27 -2.23 5.13
C HIS A 108 11.79 -3.01 3.91
N PRO A 109 12.78 -2.49 3.15
CA PRO A 109 13.29 -3.14 1.92
C PRO A 109 13.78 -4.58 2.13
N GLN A 110 14.32 -4.92 3.29
CA GLN A 110 14.79 -6.28 3.59
C GLN A 110 13.66 -7.28 3.78
N GLY A 111 12.46 -6.81 4.17
CA GLY A 111 11.33 -7.67 4.50
C GLY A 111 10.22 -7.68 3.47
N CYS A 112 10.03 -6.58 2.75
CA CYS A 112 8.92 -6.46 1.82
C CYS A 112 9.06 -7.40 0.61
N CYS A 113 7.94 -7.82 0.06
CA CYS A 113 7.88 -8.43 -1.26
C CYS A 113 8.24 -7.38 -2.32
N LEU A 114 9.24 -7.64 -3.15
CA LEU A 114 9.74 -6.69 -4.15
C LEU A 114 8.71 -6.46 -5.27
N ARG A 115 7.90 -7.46 -5.62
CA ARG A 115 6.88 -7.34 -6.68
C ARG A 115 5.81 -6.30 -6.33
N CYS A 116 5.29 -6.33 -5.11
CA CYS A 116 4.24 -5.41 -4.65
C CYS A 116 4.73 -4.33 -3.70
N ASN A 117 6.04 -4.21 -3.45
CA ASN A 117 6.62 -3.26 -2.51
C ASN A 117 5.93 -3.26 -1.13
N GLY A 118 5.53 -4.45 -0.65
CA GLY A 118 4.88 -4.62 0.64
C GLY A 118 3.40 -4.23 0.68
N LEU A 119 2.75 -4.01 -0.45
CA LEU A 119 1.31 -3.70 -0.52
C LEU A 119 0.43 -4.96 -0.44
N GLY A 120 0.94 -6.11 -0.88
CA GLY A 120 0.18 -7.36 -0.95
C GLY A 120 -0.67 -7.49 -2.21
N GLU A 121 -0.86 -6.40 -2.92
CA GLU A 121 -1.64 -6.28 -4.14
C GLU A 121 -0.77 -5.68 -5.24
N VAL A 122 -1.07 -5.98 -6.48
CA VAL A 122 -0.43 -5.42 -7.66
C VAL A 122 -1.49 -4.86 -8.61
N THR A 123 -1.11 -3.84 -9.33
CA THR A 123 -1.86 -3.33 -10.47
C THR A 123 -1.13 -3.77 -11.71
N ASP A 124 -1.67 -4.74 -12.41
CA ASP A 124 -1.10 -5.27 -13.64
C ASP A 124 -1.92 -4.81 -14.85
N LEU A 125 -1.27 -4.70 -16.00
CA LEU A 125 -1.92 -4.41 -17.26
C LEU A 125 -2.82 -5.58 -17.64
N ASP A 126 -4.08 -5.27 -17.97
CA ASP A 126 -5.04 -6.25 -18.48
C ASP A 126 -5.07 -6.15 -20.01
N VAL A 127 -4.49 -7.14 -20.67
CA VAL A 127 -4.36 -7.14 -22.13
C VAL A 127 -5.73 -7.13 -22.82
N HIS A 128 -6.74 -7.80 -22.25
CA HIS A 128 -8.09 -7.84 -22.80
C HIS A 128 -8.85 -6.54 -22.62
N LYS A 129 -8.46 -5.71 -21.65
CA LYS A 129 -8.98 -4.35 -21.50
C LYS A 129 -8.18 -3.36 -22.33
N LEU A 130 -6.89 -3.62 -22.59
CA LEU A 130 -6.01 -2.75 -23.35
C LEU A 130 -6.26 -2.86 -24.85
N VAL A 131 -6.51 -4.08 -25.37
CA VAL A 131 -6.62 -4.37 -26.81
C VAL A 131 -7.99 -4.92 -27.14
N ASP A 132 -8.63 -4.31 -28.16
CA ASP A 132 -9.84 -4.83 -28.78
C ASP A 132 -9.42 -5.85 -29.87
N PHE A 133 -9.54 -7.13 -29.55
CA PHE A 133 -9.14 -8.23 -30.43
C PHE A 133 -10.05 -8.37 -31.67
N ASP A 134 -11.25 -7.78 -31.66
CA ASP A 134 -12.15 -7.79 -32.81
C ASP A 134 -11.84 -6.74 -33.87
N LYS A 135 -10.87 -5.85 -33.58
CA LYS A 135 -10.40 -4.78 -34.44
C LYS A 135 -9.07 -5.09 -35.10
N CYS A 136 -8.73 -4.36 -36.15
CA CYS A 136 -7.43 -4.35 -36.80
C CYS A 136 -6.61 -3.12 -36.37
N LEU A 137 -5.31 -3.09 -36.68
CA LEU A 137 -4.45 -1.97 -36.27
C LEU A 137 -4.83 -0.61 -36.89
N ASN A 138 -5.58 -0.61 -37.97
CA ASN A 138 -6.08 0.64 -38.62
C ASN A 138 -7.38 1.16 -37.99
N ASP A 139 -8.05 0.38 -37.14
CA ASP A 139 -9.31 0.80 -36.52
C ASP A 139 -9.07 1.69 -35.30
N ASP A 140 -9.88 2.74 -35.16
CA ASP A 140 -9.88 3.59 -33.97
C ASP A 140 -10.24 2.76 -32.71
N GLY A 141 -9.54 3.00 -31.62
CA GLY A 141 -9.77 2.32 -30.37
C GLY A 141 -9.37 0.84 -30.36
N VAL A 142 -8.48 0.40 -31.25
CA VAL A 142 -7.88 -0.95 -31.22
C VAL A 142 -7.02 -1.14 -29.97
N ILE A 143 -6.33 -0.08 -29.55
CA ILE A 143 -5.57 -0.05 -28.30
C ILE A 143 -6.18 1.04 -27.43
N HIS A 144 -6.74 0.67 -26.30
CA HIS A 144 -7.47 1.56 -25.39
C HIS A 144 -6.55 2.49 -24.58
N TYR A 145 -5.63 3.16 -25.28
CA TYR A 145 -4.79 4.18 -24.70
C TYR A 145 -4.46 5.23 -25.78
N VAL A 146 -4.83 6.48 -25.52
CA VAL A 146 -4.84 7.58 -26.50
C VAL A 146 -3.54 7.75 -27.29
N ALA A 147 -2.38 7.52 -26.67
CA ALA A 147 -1.09 7.65 -27.35
C ALA A 147 -0.79 6.52 -28.36
N PHE A 148 -1.66 5.52 -28.46
CA PHE A 148 -1.60 4.42 -29.41
C PHE A 148 -2.74 4.42 -30.42
N GLU A 149 -3.55 5.47 -30.48
CA GLU A 149 -4.57 5.63 -31.50
C GLU A 149 -3.90 5.76 -32.89
N PRO A 150 -4.61 5.32 -33.97
CA PRO A 150 -4.12 5.43 -35.33
C PRO A 150 -3.61 6.83 -35.65
N GLY A 151 -2.42 6.90 -36.26
CA GLY A 151 -1.72 8.15 -36.55
C GLY A 151 -0.87 8.72 -35.41
N GLN A 152 -1.00 8.27 -34.20
CA GLN A 152 -0.14 8.69 -33.09
C GLN A 152 1.26 8.10 -33.20
N TRP A 153 2.26 8.78 -32.64
CA TRP A 153 3.66 8.39 -32.78
C TRP A 153 4.01 7.01 -32.19
N ARG A 154 3.25 6.53 -31.19
CA ARG A 154 3.43 5.19 -30.63
C ARG A 154 2.81 4.13 -31.51
N TRP A 155 1.62 4.38 -32.09
CA TRP A 155 0.97 3.51 -33.06
C TRP A 155 1.84 3.30 -34.32
N ILE A 156 2.46 4.37 -34.85
CA ILE A 156 3.35 4.34 -36.00
C ILE A 156 4.46 3.27 -35.86
N ARG A 157 4.88 2.97 -34.61
CA ARG A 157 5.87 1.92 -34.36
C ARG A 157 5.38 0.53 -34.68
N TYR A 158 4.09 0.27 -34.60
CA TYR A 158 3.45 -0.99 -34.99
C TYR A 158 3.10 -0.99 -36.46
N ALA A 159 2.44 0.05 -36.94
CA ALA A 159 2.01 0.19 -38.32
C ALA A 159 3.19 0.18 -39.31
N ASN A 160 4.27 0.93 -39.04
CA ASN A 160 5.42 1.04 -39.94
C ASN A 160 6.52 0.00 -39.62
N SER A 161 6.25 -1.01 -38.82
CA SER A 161 7.23 -2.07 -38.54
C SER A 161 7.39 -3.06 -39.69
N GLY A 162 6.36 -3.20 -40.53
CA GLY A 162 6.28 -4.23 -41.57
C GLY A 162 6.08 -5.64 -41.02
N LEU A 163 5.79 -5.78 -39.73
CA LEU A 163 5.61 -7.08 -39.04
C LEU A 163 4.16 -7.57 -39.09
N PHE A 164 3.19 -6.68 -39.29
CA PHE A 164 1.77 -6.99 -39.19
C PHE A 164 0.99 -6.53 -40.42
N ASP A 165 -0.02 -7.28 -40.80
CA ASP A 165 -1.06 -6.82 -41.71
C ASP A 165 -2.02 -5.89 -40.93
N LEU A 166 -2.04 -4.61 -41.31
CA LEU A 166 -2.81 -3.58 -40.61
C LEU A 166 -4.33 -3.75 -40.75
N ASN A 167 -4.81 -4.55 -41.70
CA ASN A 167 -6.21 -4.83 -41.95
C ASN A 167 -6.67 -6.20 -41.40
N LYS A 168 -5.74 -6.98 -40.85
CA LYS A 168 -6.02 -8.25 -40.19
C LYS A 168 -6.45 -8.00 -38.76
N LYS A 169 -7.57 -8.61 -38.34
CA LYS A 169 -8.04 -8.51 -36.95
C LYS A 169 -7.03 -9.15 -36.00
N ILE A 170 -6.83 -8.56 -34.84
CA ILE A 170 -5.85 -9.06 -33.87
C ILE A 170 -6.19 -10.50 -33.40
N LYS A 171 -7.47 -10.83 -33.28
CA LYS A 171 -7.90 -12.20 -32.94
C LYS A 171 -7.49 -13.26 -33.98
N ASP A 172 -7.24 -12.85 -35.21
CA ASP A 172 -6.87 -13.72 -36.32
C ASP A 172 -5.33 -13.85 -36.46
N TYR A 173 -4.57 -13.18 -35.60
CA TYR A 173 -3.10 -13.29 -35.56
C TYR A 173 -2.70 -14.73 -35.20
N SER A 174 -1.61 -15.22 -35.77
CA SER A 174 -1.01 -16.47 -35.32
C SER A 174 -0.44 -16.30 -33.89
N GLU A 175 -0.16 -17.39 -33.19
CA GLU A 175 0.48 -17.34 -31.86
C GLU A 175 1.79 -16.56 -31.91
N GLU A 176 2.58 -16.72 -32.98
CA GLU A 176 3.84 -16.01 -33.18
C GLU A 176 3.63 -14.50 -33.40
N GLU A 177 2.64 -14.13 -34.22
CA GLU A 177 2.26 -12.74 -34.47
C GLU A 177 1.75 -12.08 -33.19
N LEU A 178 0.94 -12.79 -32.41
CA LEU A 178 0.38 -12.28 -31.16
C LEU A 178 1.46 -12.11 -30.08
N GLU A 179 2.35 -13.10 -29.95
CA GLU A 179 3.51 -13.00 -29.04
C GLU A 179 4.42 -11.85 -29.43
N LEU A 180 4.67 -11.68 -30.74
CA LEU A 180 5.46 -10.57 -31.25
C LEU A 180 4.78 -9.23 -30.98
N PHE A 181 3.47 -9.12 -31.20
CA PHE A 181 2.71 -7.91 -30.97
C PHE A 181 2.66 -7.50 -29.51
N LEU A 182 2.41 -8.44 -28.61
CA LEU A 182 2.17 -8.17 -27.20
C LEU A 182 3.46 -8.19 -26.36
N TYR A 183 4.31 -9.20 -26.55
CA TYR A 183 5.37 -9.54 -25.59
C TYR A 183 6.79 -9.50 -26.13
N SER A 184 7.00 -9.10 -27.39
CA SER A 184 8.37 -9.01 -27.93
C SER A 184 9.25 -8.10 -27.06
N PRO A 185 10.46 -8.54 -26.67
CA PRO A 185 11.45 -7.65 -26.10
C PRO A 185 11.90 -6.60 -27.13
N GLN A 186 12.73 -5.64 -26.71
CA GLN A 186 13.29 -4.68 -27.65
C GLN A 186 14.22 -5.37 -28.67
N ILE A 187 13.79 -5.40 -29.93
CA ILE A 187 14.55 -5.98 -31.02
C ILE A 187 14.89 -4.94 -32.10
N ARG A 188 16.00 -5.13 -32.81
CA ARG A 188 16.28 -4.41 -34.06
C ARG A 188 15.69 -5.21 -35.21
N LEU A 189 14.94 -4.53 -36.08
CA LEU A 189 14.42 -5.19 -37.29
C LEU A 189 15.59 -5.54 -38.21
N LYS A 190 15.63 -6.78 -38.70
CA LYS A 190 16.66 -7.23 -39.62
C LYS A 190 16.55 -6.56 -41.00
N ASN A 191 15.32 -6.40 -41.49
CA ASN A 191 14.96 -5.73 -42.74
C ASN A 191 13.95 -4.66 -42.49
N PRO A 192 14.38 -3.48 -41.97
CA PRO A 192 13.43 -2.41 -41.64
C PRO A 192 12.80 -1.84 -42.92
N PRO A 193 11.49 -1.56 -42.95
CA PRO A 193 10.84 -0.90 -44.07
C PRO A 193 11.39 0.51 -44.31
N GLU A 194 11.14 1.04 -45.51
CA GLU A 194 11.50 2.43 -45.84
C GLU A 194 10.82 3.40 -44.87
N GLY A 195 11.59 4.37 -44.34
CA GLY A 195 11.09 5.27 -43.30
C GLY A 195 11.24 4.80 -41.85
N TRP A 196 11.66 3.55 -41.60
CA TRP A 196 11.96 3.11 -40.23
C TRP A 196 13.24 3.78 -39.72
N PRO A 197 13.21 4.47 -38.54
CA PRO A 197 14.39 5.15 -38.03
C PRO A 197 15.52 4.17 -37.71
N LYS A 198 16.74 4.44 -38.17
CA LYS A 198 17.92 3.54 -38.01
C LYS A 198 18.23 3.18 -36.56
N THR A 199 17.91 4.03 -35.61
CA THR A 199 18.13 3.81 -34.18
C THR A 199 16.94 3.19 -33.47
N ALA A 200 15.79 3.06 -34.17
CA ALA A 200 14.57 2.56 -33.57
C ALA A 200 14.64 1.04 -33.35
N LYS A 201 14.08 0.63 -32.23
CA LYS A 201 13.83 -0.74 -31.89
C LYS A 201 12.33 -0.98 -31.88
N TYR A 202 11.93 -2.14 -32.35
CA TYR A 202 10.60 -2.66 -32.16
C TYR A 202 10.49 -3.23 -30.73
N GLU A 203 9.33 -3.12 -30.12
CA GLU A 203 9.04 -3.60 -28.77
C GLU A 203 7.55 -3.93 -28.67
N GLY A 204 7.21 -5.07 -28.09
CA GLY A 204 5.83 -5.50 -27.88
C GLY A 204 5.06 -4.54 -27.00
N LEU A 205 3.73 -4.51 -27.20
CA LEU A 205 2.82 -3.54 -26.60
C LEU A 205 2.89 -3.56 -25.06
N VAL A 206 2.86 -4.73 -24.44
CA VAL A 206 2.91 -4.89 -22.99
C VAL A 206 4.22 -4.34 -22.41
N HIS A 207 5.37 -4.72 -22.97
CA HIS A 207 6.66 -4.21 -22.53
C HIS A 207 6.77 -2.70 -22.68
N ARG A 208 6.27 -2.17 -23.79
CA ARG A 208 6.23 -0.72 -24.04
C ARG A 208 5.34 0.00 -23.04
N MET A 209 4.14 -0.53 -22.74
CA MET A 209 3.24 0.03 -21.75
C MET A 209 3.87 0.09 -20.36
N TYR A 210 4.49 -0.99 -19.90
CA TYR A 210 5.21 -0.98 -18.63
C TYR A 210 6.33 0.05 -18.59
N ARG A 211 7.19 0.09 -19.62
CA ARG A 211 8.37 0.95 -19.66
C ARG A 211 8.02 2.44 -19.83
N SER A 212 7.12 2.76 -20.76
CA SER A 212 6.90 4.15 -21.17
C SER A 212 5.63 4.80 -20.61
N VAL A 213 4.79 4.02 -19.93
CA VAL A 213 3.52 4.50 -19.36
C VAL A 213 3.44 4.15 -17.87
N LEU A 214 3.27 2.88 -17.50
CA LEU A 214 3.01 2.49 -16.10
C LEU A 214 4.15 2.87 -15.13
N ASN A 215 5.40 2.69 -15.55
CA ASN A 215 6.58 2.99 -14.72
C ASN A 215 7.13 4.41 -14.93
N SER A 216 6.47 5.23 -15.76
CA SER A 216 6.88 6.61 -15.98
C SER A 216 6.28 7.57 -14.95
N GLU A 217 6.89 8.74 -14.78
CA GLU A 217 6.32 9.81 -13.95
C GLU A 217 4.97 10.31 -14.53
N GLU A 218 4.82 10.30 -15.86
CA GLU A 218 3.58 10.64 -16.55
C GLU A 218 2.44 9.68 -16.17
N GLY A 219 2.71 8.37 -16.13
CA GLY A 219 1.73 7.36 -15.71
C GLY A 219 1.34 7.47 -14.24
N LYS A 220 2.26 7.92 -13.38
CA LYS A 220 1.93 8.18 -11.97
C LYS A 220 1.00 9.38 -11.79
N LEU A 221 1.14 10.41 -12.65
CA LEU A 221 0.29 11.60 -12.65
C LEU A 221 -1.11 11.34 -13.23
N HIS A 222 -1.22 10.41 -14.18
CA HIS A 222 -2.46 10.15 -14.93
C HIS A 222 -3.03 8.74 -14.65
N ARG A 223 -3.08 8.34 -13.39
CA ARG A 223 -3.64 7.04 -12.98
C ARG A 223 -5.05 6.80 -13.51
N GLU A 224 -5.89 7.82 -13.57
CA GLU A 224 -7.26 7.74 -14.07
C GLU A 224 -7.35 7.21 -15.51
N LEU A 225 -6.32 7.46 -16.34
CA LEU A 225 -6.23 6.95 -17.70
C LEU A 225 -5.78 5.47 -17.76
N LEU A 226 -5.19 4.97 -16.69
CA LEU A 226 -4.70 3.59 -16.59
C LEU A 226 -5.71 2.65 -15.93
N ASP A 227 -6.57 3.15 -15.06
CA ASP A 227 -7.57 2.34 -14.35
C ASP A 227 -8.44 1.49 -15.31
N PRO A 228 -8.91 2.00 -16.47
CA PRO A 228 -9.72 1.22 -17.39
C PRO A 228 -9.00 0.02 -18.03
N ILE A 229 -7.66 0.10 -18.17
CA ILE A 229 -6.83 -0.89 -18.86
C ILE A 229 -5.98 -1.74 -17.90
N THR A 230 -6.18 -1.58 -16.60
CA THR A 230 -5.48 -2.34 -15.57
C THR A 230 -6.45 -3.21 -14.79
N SER A 231 -5.91 -4.21 -14.13
CA SER A 231 -6.60 -5.01 -13.14
C SER A 231 -5.83 -4.98 -11.83
N HIS A 232 -6.59 -4.90 -10.74
CA HIS A 232 -6.05 -4.99 -9.39
C HIS A 232 -6.22 -6.43 -8.88
N GLY A 233 -5.16 -6.99 -8.34
CA GLY A 233 -5.20 -8.36 -7.87
C GLY A 233 -4.21 -8.62 -6.73
N VAL A 234 -4.40 -9.75 -6.09
CA VAL A 234 -3.47 -10.23 -5.07
C VAL A 234 -2.11 -10.47 -5.73
N CYS A 235 -1.04 -9.99 -5.09
CA CYS A 235 0.31 -10.18 -5.60
C CYS A 235 0.64 -11.69 -5.76
N PRO A 236 0.96 -12.15 -6.98
CA PRO A 236 1.19 -13.58 -7.23
C PRO A 236 2.47 -14.12 -6.56
N GLU A 237 3.43 -13.26 -6.24
CA GLU A 237 4.69 -13.67 -5.60
C GLU A 237 4.52 -13.92 -4.09
N CYS A 238 3.81 -13.05 -3.40
CA CYS A 238 3.63 -13.17 -1.95
C CYS A 238 2.22 -13.62 -1.52
N ASN A 239 1.30 -13.83 -2.46
CA ASN A 239 -0.09 -14.21 -2.19
C ASN A 239 -0.76 -13.35 -1.10
N GLY A 240 -0.55 -12.04 -1.19
CA GLY A 240 -1.09 -11.07 -0.25
C GLY A 240 -0.33 -10.94 1.08
N ALA A 241 0.71 -11.76 1.31
CA ALA A 241 1.48 -11.75 2.57
C ALA A 241 2.34 -10.49 2.77
N ARG A 242 2.55 -9.67 1.74
CA ARG A 242 3.34 -8.43 1.75
C ARG A 242 4.84 -8.61 1.98
N LEU A 243 5.29 -9.79 2.37
CA LEU A 243 6.66 -10.13 2.74
C LEU A 243 7.32 -11.00 1.66
N ASN A 244 8.64 -10.97 1.58
CA ASN A 244 9.40 -11.81 0.66
C ASN A 244 9.47 -13.27 1.15
N GLN A 245 9.79 -14.19 0.23
CA GLN A 245 9.78 -15.62 0.51
C GLN A 245 10.80 -16.04 1.57
N LYS A 246 11.94 -15.34 1.68
CA LYS A 246 12.94 -15.60 2.72
C LYS A 246 12.34 -15.37 4.12
N VAL A 247 11.61 -14.28 4.30
CA VAL A 247 10.93 -13.97 5.57
C VAL A 247 9.81 -14.97 5.86
N LEU A 248 9.04 -15.34 4.84
CA LEU A 248 7.94 -16.31 4.97
C LEU A 248 8.43 -17.73 5.27
N SER A 249 9.70 -18.05 5.01
CA SER A 249 10.28 -19.34 5.42
C SER A 249 10.51 -19.46 6.93
N CYS A 250 10.62 -18.33 7.65
CA CYS A 250 10.79 -18.29 9.10
C CYS A 250 9.46 -18.58 9.80
N LYS A 251 9.45 -19.57 10.69
CA LYS A 251 8.25 -20.06 11.35
C LYS A 251 8.45 -20.22 12.86
N ILE A 252 7.36 -20.09 13.60
CA ILE A 252 7.22 -20.49 14.99
C ILE A 252 6.05 -21.49 15.02
N ASP A 253 6.27 -22.71 15.51
CA ASP A 253 5.28 -23.80 15.55
C ASP A 253 4.55 -24.00 14.21
N GLY A 254 5.31 -24.00 13.14
CA GLY A 254 4.81 -24.24 11.78
C GLY A 254 4.13 -23.04 11.11
N LYS A 255 3.86 -21.93 11.81
CA LYS A 255 3.25 -20.71 11.26
C LYS A 255 4.29 -19.64 11.00
N ASN A 256 4.24 -19.02 9.83
CA ASN A 256 5.02 -17.81 9.54
C ASN A 256 4.29 -16.55 10.03
N ILE A 257 4.95 -15.41 10.02
CA ILE A 257 4.37 -14.14 10.50
C ILE A 257 3.13 -13.72 9.70
N ALA A 258 3.04 -14.03 8.40
CA ALA A 258 1.87 -13.71 7.59
C ALA A 258 0.66 -14.60 7.93
N ASP A 259 0.87 -15.83 8.37
CA ASP A 259 -0.19 -16.71 8.87
C ASP A 259 -0.74 -16.16 10.19
N VAL A 260 0.16 -15.74 11.07
CA VAL A 260 -0.17 -15.27 12.42
C VAL A 260 -0.93 -13.94 12.40
N ILE A 261 -0.57 -12.99 11.53
CA ILE A 261 -1.28 -11.71 11.43
C ILE A 261 -2.68 -11.81 10.79
N LYS A 262 -3.03 -12.96 10.21
CA LYS A 262 -4.38 -13.23 9.68
C LYS A 262 -5.32 -13.78 10.77
N LEU A 263 -4.81 -14.15 11.93
CA LEU A 263 -5.63 -14.64 13.03
C LEU A 263 -6.44 -13.49 13.65
N PRO A 264 -7.69 -13.74 14.08
CA PRO A 264 -8.38 -12.85 14.99
C PRO A 264 -7.56 -12.59 16.25
N LEU A 265 -7.64 -11.40 16.85
CA LEU A 265 -6.83 -11.06 18.05
C LEU A 265 -7.01 -12.05 19.19
N SER A 266 -8.20 -12.64 19.36
CA SER A 266 -8.46 -13.68 20.35
C SER A 266 -7.67 -14.98 20.09
N GLU A 267 -7.61 -15.42 18.83
CA GLU A 267 -6.84 -16.58 18.41
C GLU A 267 -5.33 -16.30 18.42
N LEU A 268 -4.94 -15.11 18.03
CA LEU A 268 -3.55 -14.65 18.10
C LEU A 268 -3.03 -14.72 19.54
N ARG A 269 -3.79 -14.22 20.51
CA ARG A 269 -3.42 -14.32 21.94
C ARG A 269 -3.24 -15.77 22.36
N ALA A 270 -4.23 -16.64 22.06
CA ALA A 270 -4.17 -18.05 22.43
C ALA A 270 -2.95 -18.76 21.80
N TRP A 271 -2.57 -18.41 20.58
CA TRP A 271 -1.39 -18.96 19.93
C TRP A 271 -0.08 -18.46 20.59
N ILE A 272 0.00 -17.17 20.94
CA ILE A 272 1.16 -16.60 21.62
C ILE A 272 1.38 -17.26 22.97
N ASP A 273 0.30 -17.51 23.73
CA ASP A 273 0.37 -18.12 25.06
C ASP A 273 0.88 -19.58 25.03
N GLN A 274 0.89 -20.24 23.86
CA GLN A 274 1.38 -21.62 23.68
C GLN A 274 2.88 -21.71 23.36
N ILE A 275 3.56 -20.60 23.10
CA ILE A 275 4.98 -20.62 22.74
C ILE A 275 5.84 -20.86 24.00
N GLU A 276 6.57 -21.96 24.04
CA GLU A 276 7.34 -22.41 25.22
C GLU A 276 8.84 -22.02 25.16
N ASP A 277 9.19 -20.95 24.45
CA ASP A 277 10.58 -20.49 24.33
C ASP A 277 10.90 -19.42 25.39
N PRO A 278 11.94 -19.61 26.23
CA PRO A 278 12.32 -18.62 27.25
C PRO A 278 12.65 -17.22 26.69
N LEU A 279 13.15 -17.13 25.45
CA LEU A 279 13.43 -15.85 24.79
C LEU A 279 12.17 -15.10 24.36
N ALA A 280 11.03 -15.78 24.33
CA ALA A 280 9.74 -15.19 24.01
C ALA A 280 9.07 -14.51 25.21
N LYS A 281 9.42 -14.87 26.44
CA LYS A 281 8.65 -14.58 27.66
C LYS A 281 8.27 -13.12 27.84
N ASP A 282 9.23 -12.22 27.81
CA ASP A 282 8.96 -10.77 28.01
C ASP A 282 8.10 -10.18 26.89
N ILE A 283 8.29 -10.69 25.66
CA ILE A 283 7.51 -10.25 24.49
C ILE A 283 6.09 -10.78 24.58
N GLN A 284 5.92 -12.06 25.01
CA GLN A 284 4.62 -12.67 25.25
C GLN A 284 3.81 -11.90 26.29
N ASP A 285 4.39 -11.58 27.45
CA ASP A 285 3.72 -10.86 28.54
C ASP A 285 3.24 -9.47 28.05
N THR A 286 4.08 -8.80 27.25
CA THR A 286 3.72 -7.50 26.66
C THR A 286 2.59 -7.65 25.63
N LEU A 287 2.68 -8.62 24.72
CA LEU A 287 1.64 -8.90 23.72
C LEU A 287 0.34 -9.33 24.39
N HIS A 288 0.41 -10.21 25.38
CA HIS A 288 -0.75 -10.66 26.16
C HIS A 288 -1.51 -9.47 26.78
N THR A 289 -0.80 -8.53 27.40
CA THR A 289 -1.39 -7.34 28.02
C THR A 289 -2.08 -6.46 26.96
N LYS A 290 -1.41 -6.18 25.83
CA LYS A 290 -1.98 -5.35 24.75
C LYS A 290 -3.19 -6.03 24.10
N LEU A 291 -3.09 -7.32 23.79
CA LEU A 291 -4.17 -8.06 23.14
C LEU A 291 -5.38 -8.22 24.08
N SER A 292 -5.15 -8.49 25.37
CA SER A 292 -6.22 -8.58 26.36
C SER A 292 -7.00 -7.29 26.45
N ALA A 293 -6.33 -6.13 26.51
CA ALA A 293 -6.99 -4.82 26.53
C ALA A 293 -7.88 -4.60 25.30
N LEU A 294 -7.45 -5.02 24.10
CA LEU A 294 -8.27 -4.94 22.89
C LEU A 294 -9.44 -5.90 22.89
N ILE A 295 -9.25 -7.11 23.40
CA ILE A 295 -10.30 -8.15 23.49
C ILE A 295 -11.36 -7.74 24.51
N ASP A 296 -10.97 -7.21 25.66
CA ASP A 296 -11.86 -6.80 26.74
C ASP A 296 -12.81 -5.66 26.34
N ILE A 297 -12.40 -4.80 25.41
CA ILE A 297 -13.28 -3.77 24.81
C ILE A 297 -14.09 -4.29 23.59
N GLY A 298 -14.08 -5.60 23.35
CA GLY A 298 -14.90 -6.25 22.30
C GLY A 298 -14.27 -6.28 20.91
N LEU A 299 -12.97 -5.99 20.74
CA LEU A 299 -12.28 -5.99 19.45
C LEU A 299 -11.59 -7.31 19.09
N GLY A 300 -11.86 -8.40 19.82
CA GLY A 300 -11.22 -9.70 19.63
C GLY A 300 -11.39 -10.33 18.24
N TYR A 301 -12.36 -9.91 17.46
CA TYR A 301 -12.63 -10.37 16.08
C TYR A 301 -11.76 -9.69 15.01
N LEU A 302 -11.10 -8.57 15.31
CA LEU A 302 -10.23 -7.87 14.38
C LEU A 302 -9.01 -8.72 13.99
N ARG A 303 -8.47 -8.46 12.77
CA ARG A 303 -7.31 -9.16 12.20
C ARG A 303 -6.23 -8.18 11.77
#